data_13b78531e9e43ba3c41ac3d8a20c08ec
#
_entry.id   13b78531e9e43ba3c41ac3d8a20c08ec
#
_cell.length_a   1.000
_cell.length_b   1.000
_cell.length_c   1.000
_cell.angle_alpha   90.00
_cell.angle_beta   90.00
_cell.angle_gamma   90.00
#
_symmetry.space_group_name_H-M   'P 1'
#
loop_
_entity.id
_entity.type
_entity.pdbx_description
1 polymer ?
#
loop_
_entity_poly.entity_id
_entity_poly.type
_entity_poly.pdbx_seq_one_letter_code
_entity_poly.pdbx_strand_id
1 'polypeptide(L)'
;MVKFLHTADWHLGIKYKQLGDNAQKARNIRVKTIENLMEKAIELNVDFILISGDLFDSNQVDRKLLSAVTQIFSKTAPTPIYLLPGNHDPLGKDSLYNDPVWEKLDNLTIFTQPEPYNHGNVTIYPCPVTQKKSKEDPTEWINAQENPNISIGLAHGNLQVGFIDDANFPIHPDRTTISGLDYLALGEWHSLFQQPDSKGVIRTVYPGTPETTKFGENASGQAVIVEIQSPDSPPQITPINVGTLSWLQKEKEINTLADAQYLVGELNDIPEPENNVILLKVKGVTNQETMNYVSQLADDYHNKFMHFQVVMDELYLKPNLLELKALIPEGAIVNQTFEALMAIMKTQPEIQEYSDITSERTREIFSQLQNQEVLEGLSPEIINRAFLLMYQMIREVS
;
A
#
# COMPACT_ATOMS: atom_id res chain seq x y z
N MET A 1 -4.65 15.88 -31.42
CA MET A 1 -4.27 15.86 -29.98
C MET A 1 -5.51 15.52 -29.18
N VAL A 2 -5.34 14.70 -28.17
CA VAL A 2 -6.36 14.38 -27.17
C VAL A 2 -5.75 14.47 -25.77
N LYS A 3 -6.54 14.94 -24.80
CA LYS A 3 -6.16 15.04 -23.39
C LYS A 3 -7.26 14.41 -22.52
N PHE A 4 -6.94 13.43 -21.71
CA PHE A 4 -7.94 12.75 -20.89
C PHE A 4 -7.42 12.42 -19.47
N LEU A 5 -8.37 12.26 -18.55
CA LEU A 5 -8.11 11.71 -17.22
C LEU A 5 -8.26 10.21 -17.27
N HIS A 6 -7.28 9.46 -16.74
CA HIS A 6 -7.37 8.02 -16.50
C HIS A 6 -7.33 7.75 -15.01
N THR A 7 -8.33 7.04 -14.51
CA THR A 7 -8.50 6.63 -13.11
C THR A 7 -9.10 5.22 -13.04
N ALA A 8 -8.92 4.51 -11.92
CA ALA A 8 -9.40 3.15 -11.69
C ALA A 8 -9.54 2.87 -10.19
N ASP A 9 -10.08 1.73 -9.84
CA ASP A 9 -10.02 1.14 -8.49
C ASP A 9 -10.56 2.09 -7.40
N TRP A 10 -11.73 2.68 -7.67
CA TRP A 10 -12.36 3.60 -6.73
C TRP A 10 -12.89 2.89 -5.50
N HIS A 11 -13.26 1.62 -5.60
CA HIS A 11 -13.79 0.78 -4.51
C HIS A 11 -14.76 1.52 -3.59
N LEU A 12 -15.69 2.26 -4.17
CA LEU A 12 -16.72 2.95 -3.40
C LEU A 12 -17.58 1.92 -2.66
N GLY A 13 -17.82 2.15 -1.36
CA GLY A 13 -18.52 1.19 -0.51
C GLY A 13 -17.61 0.23 0.27
N ILE A 14 -16.29 0.32 0.11
CA ILE A 14 -15.31 -0.44 0.92
C ILE A 14 -15.58 -0.25 2.42
N LYS A 15 -15.50 -1.34 3.19
CA LYS A 15 -15.96 -1.34 4.58
C LYS A 15 -14.98 -0.72 5.59
N TYR A 16 -13.68 -0.69 5.28
CA TYR A 16 -12.64 -0.20 6.18
C TYR A 16 -12.74 -0.75 7.61
N LYS A 17 -12.97 -2.07 7.76
CA LYS A 17 -13.16 -2.71 9.06
C LYS A 17 -12.01 -2.45 10.04
N GLN A 18 -10.79 -2.33 9.53
CA GLN A 18 -9.57 -2.06 10.29
C GLN A 18 -9.56 -0.68 10.95
N LEU A 19 -10.38 0.27 10.49
CA LEU A 19 -10.46 1.62 11.05
C LEU A 19 -11.50 1.78 12.18
N GLY A 20 -12.21 0.70 12.54
CA GLY A 20 -13.20 0.72 13.63
C GLY A 20 -14.24 1.84 13.46
N ASP A 21 -14.38 2.69 14.48
CA ASP A 21 -15.37 3.79 14.52
C ASP A 21 -15.12 4.85 13.43
N ASN A 22 -13.88 4.98 12.94
CA ASN A 22 -13.52 5.91 11.88
C ASN A 22 -13.81 5.39 10.46
N ALA A 23 -14.28 4.15 10.30
CA ALA A 23 -14.59 3.55 9.00
C ALA A 23 -15.58 4.40 8.17
N GLN A 24 -16.61 4.99 8.82
CA GLN A 24 -17.58 5.84 8.11
C GLN A 24 -16.94 7.17 7.66
N LYS A 25 -16.07 7.76 8.48
CA LYS A 25 -15.33 8.98 8.12
C LYS A 25 -14.43 8.72 6.91
N ALA A 26 -13.70 7.60 6.89
CA ALA A 26 -12.87 7.21 5.75
C ALA A 26 -13.68 7.00 4.46
N ARG A 27 -14.87 6.35 4.55
CA ARG A 27 -15.78 6.24 3.39
C ARG A 27 -16.24 7.59 2.84
N ASN A 28 -16.57 8.53 3.74
CA ASN A 28 -16.98 9.87 3.33
C ASN A 28 -15.83 10.64 2.66
N ILE A 29 -14.60 10.52 3.18
CA ILE A 29 -13.40 11.09 2.57
C ILE A 29 -13.22 10.52 1.16
N ARG A 30 -13.32 9.20 0.99
CA ARG A 30 -13.19 8.56 -0.33
C ARG A 30 -14.19 9.13 -1.35
N VAL A 31 -15.45 9.30 -0.97
CA VAL A 31 -16.46 9.93 -1.85
C VAL A 31 -16.06 11.38 -2.17
N LYS A 32 -15.55 12.12 -1.19
CA LYS A 32 -15.10 13.51 -1.40
C LYS A 32 -13.87 13.58 -2.30
N THR A 33 -12.94 12.64 -2.17
CA THR A 33 -11.77 12.52 -3.07
C THR A 33 -12.23 12.34 -4.52
N ILE A 34 -13.26 11.50 -4.76
CA ILE A 34 -13.82 11.31 -6.10
C ILE A 34 -14.50 12.60 -6.62
N GLU A 35 -15.25 13.30 -5.77
CA GLU A 35 -15.82 14.60 -6.18
C GLU A 35 -14.71 15.58 -6.59
N ASN A 36 -13.66 15.71 -5.78
CA ASN A 36 -12.51 16.58 -6.07
C ASN A 36 -11.75 16.13 -7.34
N LEU A 37 -11.61 14.82 -7.59
CA LEU A 37 -11.00 14.27 -8.80
C LEU A 37 -11.78 14.70 -10.06
N MET A 38 -13.11 14.61 -10.02
CA MET A 38 -13.96 15.00 -11.14
C MET A 38 -13.95 16.52 -11.38
N GLU A 39 -13.94 17.32 -10.30
CA GLU A 39 -13.75 18.77 -10.38
C GLU A 39 -12.40 19.11 -11.02
N LYS A 40 -11.34 18.39 -10.64
CA LYS A 40 -10.00 18.54 -11.22
C LYS A 40 -9.96 18.23 -12.72
N ALA A 41 -10.68 17.22 -13.18
CA ALA A 41 -10.81 16.92 -14.61
C ALA A 41 -11.42 18.07 -15.40
N ILE A 42 -12.44 18.72 -14.84
CA ILE A 42 -13.08 19.91 -15.44
C ILE A 42 -12.08 21.08 -15.48
N GLU A 43 -11.41 21.38 -14.35
CA GLU A 43 -10.40 22.45 -14.26
C GLU A 43 -9.28 22.29 -15.29
N LEU A 44 -8.84 21.04 -15.50
CA LEU A 44 -7.77 20.72 -16.46
C LEU A 44 -8.25 20.66 -17.90
N ASN A 45 -9.57 20.87 -18.16
CA ASN A 45 -10.18 20.83 -19.48
C ASN A 45 -9.84 19.56 -20.26
N VAL A 46 -10.07 18.38 -19.64
CA VAL A 46 -9.89 17.10 -20.33
C VAL A 46 -11.00 16.86 -21.35
N ASP A 47 -10.68 16.21 -22.46
CA ASP A 47 -11.67 15.88 -23.50
C ASP A 47 -12.65 14.82 -23.02
N PHE A 48 -12.19 13.89 -22.16
CA PHE A 48 -13.02 12.85 -21.53
C PHE A 48 -12.31 12.24 -20.31
N ILE A 49 -13.02 11.39 -19.60
CA ILE A 49 -12.55 10.64 -18.42
C ILE A 49 -12.68 9.14 -18.69
N LEU A 50 -11.60 8.37 -18.44
CA LEU A 50 -11.59 6.92 -18.47
C LEU A 50 -11.58 6.36 -17.05
N ILE A 51 -12.51 5.46 -16.73
CA ILE A 51 -12.56 4.72 -15.47
C ILE A 51 -12.34 3.23 -15.79
N SER A 52 -11.15 2.72 -15.46
CA SER A 52 -10.70 1.38 -15.83
C SER A 52 -11.09 0.29 -14.81
N GLY A 53 -12.38 0.24 -14.44
CA GLY A 53 -12.92 -0.80 -13.57
C GLY A 53 -12.91 -0.48 -12.08
N ASP A 54 -13.58 -1.34 -11.32
CA ASP A 54 -13.71 -1.31 -9.87
C ASP A 54 -14.16 0.04 -9.30
N LEU A 55 -15.23 0.59 -9.92
CA LEU A 55 -15.89 1.78 -9.42
C LEU A 55 -16.43 1.54 -7.99
N PHE A 56 -17.00 0.36 -7.76
CA PHE A 56 -17.53 -0.06 -6.47
C PHE A 56 -16.79 -1.30 -5.93
N ASP A 57 -16.72 -1.41 -4.60
CA ASP A 57 -16.13 -2.58 -3.90
C ASP A 57 -16.93 -3.87 -4.11
N SER A 58 -18.16 -3.77 -4.54
CA SER A 58 -19.03 -4.89 -4.96
C SER A 58 -20.29 -4.36 -5.64
N ASN A 59 -21.03 -5.26 -6.33
CA ASN A 59 -22.36 -4.97 -6.86
C ASN A 59 -23.42 -4.67 -5.78
N GLN A 60 -23.08 -4.84 -4.48
CA GLN A 60 -24.00 -4.60 -3.36
C GLN A 60 -23.68 -3.27 -2.68
N VAL A 61 -24.19 -2.18 -3.21
CA VAL A 61 -24.07 -0.84 -2.65
C VAL A 61 -25.41 -0.29 -2.18
N ASP A 62 -25.39 0.61 -1.20
CA ASP A 62 -26.61 1.27 -0.75
C ASP A 62 -27.07 2.37 -1.73
N ARG A 63 -28.35 2.68 -1.70
CA ARG A 63 -28.96 3.68 -2.60
C ARG A 63 -28.40 5.09 -2.39
N LYS A 64 -27.90 5.42 -1.20
CA LYS A 64 -27.34 6.75 -0.90
C LYS A 64 -26.02 6.91 -1.63
N LEU A 65 -25.17 5.87 -1.59
CA LEU A 65 -23.89 5.89 -2.29
C LEU A 65 -24.10 5.96 -3.80
N LEU A 66 -25.01 5.15 -4.35
CA LEU A 66 -25.35 5.19 -5.77
C LEU A 66 -25.84 6.58 -6.21
N SER A 67 -26.71 7.21 -5.41
CA SER A 67 -27.20 8.58 -5.66
C SER A 67 -26.06 9.62 -5.57
N ALA A 68 -25.14 9.46 -4.63
CA ALA A 68 -23.99 10.38 -4.52
C ALA A 68 -23.10 10.31 -5.76
N VAL A 69 -22.81 9.10 -6.26
CA VAL A 69 -21.99 8.90 -7.46
C VAL A 69 -22.66 9.48 -8.70
N THR A 70 -23.97 9.23 -8.88
CA THR A 70 -24.71 9.80 -10.02
C THR A 70 -24.77 11.32 -9.98
N GLN A 71 -24.84 11.93 -8.79
CA GLN A 71 -24.76 13.39 -8.65
C GLN A 71 -23.37 13.94 -9.03
N ILE A 72 -22.30 13.25 -8.62
CA ILE A 72 -20.93 13.60 -8.99
C ILE A 72 -20.78 13.57 -10.52
N PHE A 73 -21.20 12.49 -11.17
CA PHE A 73 -21.14 12.35 -12.62
C PHE A 73 -21.98 13.39 -13.35
N SER A 74 -23.18 13.69 -12.86
CA SER A 74 -24.04 14.75 -13.42
C SER A 74 -23.38 16.14 -13.35
N LYS A 75 -22.66 16.45 -12.26
CA LYS A 75 -21.93 17.71 -12.11
C LYS A 75 -20.72 17.82 -13.06
N THR A 76 -20.22 16.70 -13.55
CA THR A 76 -19.08 16.65 -14.48
C THR A 76 -19.49 16.96 -15.93
N ALA A 77 -20.79 16.99 -16.23
CA ALA A 77 -21.28 17.34 -17.56
C ALA A 77 -20.81 18.74 -17.99
N PRO A 78 -20.47 18.96 -19.27
CA PRO A 78 -20.65 18.04 -20.41
C PRO A 78 -19.49 17.07 -20.66
N THR A 79 -18.45 17.00 -19.81
CA THR A 79 -17.29 16.15 -20.04
C THR A 79 -17.71 14.66 -20.09
N PRO A 80 -17.44 13.92 -21.18
CA PRO A 80 -17.79 12.52 -21.30
C PRO A 80 -17.04 11.65 -20.31
N ILE A 81 -17.73 10.65 -19.74
CA ILE A 81 -17.19 9.65 -18.84
C ILE A 81 -17.37 8.27 -19.50
N TYR A 82 -16.28 7.55 -19.66
CA TYR A 82 -16.22 6.20 -20.21
C TYR A 82 -15.86 5.23 -19.09
N LEU A 83 -16.82 4.42 -18.68
CA LEU A 83 -16.72 3.53 -17.54
C LEU A 83 -16.66 2.07 -18.00
N LEU A 84 -15.64 1.37 -17.52
CA LEU A 84 -15.51 -0.07 -17.64
C LEU A 84 -15.86 -0.73 -16.29
N PRO A 85 -16.72 -1.75 -16.23
CA PRO A 85 -16.87 -2.61 -15.07
C PRO A 85 -15.59 -3.39 -14.76
N GLY A 86 -15.27 -3.57 -13.47
CA GLY A 86 -14.13 -4.36 -13.00
C GLY A 86 -14.54 -5.71 -12.39
N ASN A 87 -13.60 -6.38 -11.71
CA ASN A 87 -13.84 -7.70 -11.14
C ASN A 87 -14.59 -7.65 -9.80
N HIS A 88 -14.59 -6.51 -9.10
CA HIS A 88 -15.38 -6.30 -7.89
C HIS A 88 -16.85 -5.97 -8.20
N ASP A 89 -17.09 -5.26 -9.29
CA ASP A 89 -18.41 -4.83 -9.75
C ASP A 89 -18.75 -5.31 -11.18
N PRO A 90 -18.56 -6.63 -11.50
CA PRO A 90 -18.65 -7.14 -12.85
C PRO A 90 -20.08 -7.03 -13.42
N LEU A 91 -20.14 -7.02 -14.76
CA LEU A 91 -21.42 -7.18 -15.47
C LEU A 91 -22.05 -8.53 -15.16
N GLY A 92 -23.37 -8.58 -15.24
CA GLY A 92 -24.14 -9.80 -15.02
C GLY A 92 -25.59 -9.48 -14.73
N LYS A 93 -26.38 -10.50 -14.44
CA LYS A 93 -27.81 -10.34 -14.19
C LYS A 93 -28.09 -9.39 -13.00
N ASP A 94 -27.29 -9.49 -11.95
CA ASP A 94 -27.45 -8.71 -10.71
C ASP A 94 -26.45 -7.54 -10.62
N SER A 95 -25.90 -7.12 -11.76
CA SER A 95 -24.98 -5.99 -11.81
C SER A 95 -25.68 -4.68 -11.46
N LEU A 96 -25.04 -3.88 -10.64
CA LEU A 96 -25.51 -2.53 -10.30
C LEU A 96 -25.57 -1.60 -11.53
N TYR A 97 -24.83 -1.93 -12.60
CA TYR A 97 -24.84 -1.19 -13.86
C TYR A 97 -26.14 -1.38 -14.67
N ASN A 98 -27.00 -2.34 -14.28
CA ASN A 98 -28.35 -2.50 -14.82
C ASN A 98 -29.38 -1.52 -14.16
N ASP A 99 -28.96 -0.72 -13.17
CA ASP A 99 -29.89 0.20 -12.50
C ASP A 99 -30.25 1.36 -13.45
N PRO A 100 -31.56 1.66 -13.63
CA PRO A 100 -32.01 2.73 -14.53
C PRO A 100 -31.51 4.14 -14.15
N VAL A 101 -30.92 4.30 -12.97
CA VAL A 101 -30.37 5.60 -12.55
C VAL A 101 -29.26 6.08 -13.49
N TRP A 102 -28.52 5.17 -14.11
CA TRP A 102 -27.43 5.49 -15.03
C TRP A 102 -27.91 6.08 -16.36
N GLU A 103 -29.11 5.69 -16.82
CA GLU A 103 -29.73 6.19 -18.05
C GLU A 103 -30.03 7.70 -18.01
N LYS A 104 -29.99 8.31 -16.81
CA LYS A 104 -30.24 9.73 -16.59
C LYS A 104 -29.02 10.62 -16.84
N LEU A 105 -27.87 10.02 -17.12
CA LEU A 105 -26.59 10.70 -17.28
C LEU A 105 -26.18 10.73 -18.76
N ASP A 106 -26.47 11.84 -19.44
CA ASP A 106 -26.16 12.03 -20.86
C ASP A 106 -24.66 12.02 -21.17
N ASN A 107 -23.82 12.27 -20.15
CA ASN A 107 -22.37 12.27 -20.28
C ASN A 107 -21.69 10.96 -19.88
N LEU A 108 -22.43 9.90 -19.55
CA LEU A 108 -21.89 8.61 -19.12
C LEU A 108 -22.10 7.54 -20.19
N THR A 109 -21.04 6.84 -20.54
CA THR A 109 -21.09 5.61 -21.33
C THR A 109 -20.52 4.46 -20.50
N ILE A 110 -21.32 3.45 -20.18
CA ILE A 110 -20.89 2.22 -19.52
C ILE A 110 -20.67 1.18 -20.62
N PHE A 111 -19.44 0.69 -20.75
CA PHE A 111 -19.12 -0.33 -21.73
C PHE A 111 -19.59 -1.71 -21.28
N THR A 112 -20.45 -2.32 -22.07
CA THR A 112 -21.03 -3.65 -21.78
C THR A 112 -20.61 -4.73 -22.79
N GLN A 113 -20.00 -4.32 -23.90
CA GLN A 113 -19.56 -5.20 -24.98
C GLN A 113 -18.12 -4.85 -25.40
N PRO A 114 -17.33 -5.87 -25.83
CA PRO A 114 -15.99 -5.65 -26.37
C PRO A 114 -16.05 -5.20 -27.83
N GLU A 115 -16.47 -3.97 -28.09
CA GLU A 115 -16.62 -3.40 -29.42
C GLU A 115 -15.92 -2.03 -29.48
N PRO A 116 -15.24 -1.67 -30.61
CA PRO A 116 -14.63 -0.38 -30.75
C PRO A 116 -15.64 0.77 -30.64
N TYR A 117 -15.32 1.78 -29.84
CA TYR A 117 -16.14 2.97 -29.65
C TYR A 117 -15.40 4.21 -30.14
N ASN A 118 -16.01 4.99 -31.05
CA ASN A 118 -15.40 6.20 -31.60
C ASN A 118 -15.84 7.46 -30.86
N HIS A 119 -14.85 8.25 -30.43
CA HIS A 119 -15.02 9.59 -29.89
C HIS A 119 -14.14 10.56 -30.68
N GLY A 120 -14.72 11.26 -31.64
CA GLY A 120 -13.96 12.17 -32.52
C GLY A 120 -12.84 11.46 -33.30
N ASN A 121 -11.59 11.84 -33.02
CA ASN A 121 -10.38 11.21 -33.57
C ASN A 121 -9.75 10.16 -32.65
N VAL A 122 -10.50 9.63 -31.70
CA VAL A 122 -10.08 8.58 -30.77
C VAL A 122 -10.97 7.36 -30.98
N THR A 123 -10.37 6.17 -30.94
CA THR A 123 -11.10 4.89 -30.85
C THR A 123 -10.74 4.21 -29.54
N ILE A 124 -11.73 3.95 -28.70
CA ILE A 124 -11.59 3.22 -27.43
C ILE A 124 -11.94 1.76 -27.68
N TYR A 125 -11.11 0.85 -27.18
CA TYR A 125 -11.28 -0.61 -27.23
C TYR A 125 -11.57 -1.13 -25.82
N PRO A 126 -12.84 -1.17 -25.38
CA PRO A 126 -13.19 -1.56 -24.03
C PRO A 126 -13.20 -3.08 -23.86
N CYS A 127 -12.70 -3.56 -22.73
CA CYS A 127 -12.65 -4.97 -22.35
C CYS A 127 -13.50 -5.22 -21.08
N PRO A 128 -14.84 -5.18 -21.17
CA PRO A 128 -15.70 -5.23 -19.99
C PRO A 128 -15.64 -6.59 -19.29
N VAL A 129 -15.60 -6.55 -17.96
CA VAL A 129 -15.52 -7.72 -17.10
C VAL A 129 -16.91 -8.22 -16.77
N THR A 130 -17.18 -9.52 -17.02
CA THR A 130 -18.48 -10.17 -16.82
C THR A 130 -18.51 -11.14 -15.65
N GLN A 131 -17.38 -11.39 -15.01
CA GLN A 131 -17.22 -12.32 -13.88
C GLN A 131 -16.07 -11.90 -12.97
N LYS A 132 -16.03 -12.43 -11.74
CA LYS A 132 -15.02 -12.04 -10.76
C LYS A 132 -13.62 -12.58 -11.06
N LYS A 133 -13.51 -13.68 -11.80
CA LYS A 133 -12.23 -14.34 -12.11
C LYS A 133 -12.23 -14.91 -13.50
N SER A 134 -11.10 -14.74 -14.21
CA SER A 134 -10.83 -15.37 -15.49
C SER A 134 -9.34 -15.68 -15.63
N LYS A 135 -9.05 -16.69 -16.45
CA LYS A 135 -7.69 -17.03 -16.92
C LYS A 135 -7.46 -16.59 -18.37
N GLU A 136 -8.44 -15.95 -18.97
CA GLU A 136 -8.38 -15.46 -20.35
C GLU A 136 -7.92 -13.99 -20.34
N ASP A 137 -7.11 -13.62 -21.33
CA ASP A 137 -6.70 -12.23 -21.55
C ASP A 137 -7.88 -11.44 -22.14
N PRO A 138 -8.45 -10.49 -21.39
CA PRO A 138 -9.63 -9.74 -21.87
C PRO A 138 -9.30 -8.83 -23.06
N THR A 139 -8.03 -8.59 -23.34
CA THR A 139 -7.55 -7.68 -24.38
C THR A 139 -7.19 -8.39 -25.69
N GLU A 140 -7.32 -9.74 -25.76
CA GLU A 140 -6.87 -10.54 -26.91
C GLU A 140 -7.60 -10.17 -28.21
N TRP A 141 -8.85 -9.75 -28.11
CA TRP A 141 -9.68 -9.38 -29.28
C TRP A 141 -9.25 -8.07 -29.95
N ILE A 142 -8.44 -7.22 -29.29
CA ILE A 142 -8.11 -5.87 -29.79
C ILE A 142 -7.17 -5.99 -31.01
N ASN A 143 -7.61 -5.34 -32.10
CA ASN A 143 -6.79 -5.13 -33.29
C ASN A 143 -6.96 -3.69 -33.77
N ALA A 144 -5.96 -2.84 -33.55
CA ALA A 144 -5.94 -1.44 -33.94
C ALA A 144 -4.83 -1.10 -34.94
N GLN A 145 -4.16 -2.08 -35.53
CA GLN A 145 -2.98 -1.91 -36.40
C GLN A 145 -3.19 -0.96 -37.59
N GLU A 146 -4.40 -0.91 -38.13
CA GLU A 146 -4.72 -0.06 -39.30
C GLU A 146 -5.68 1.10 -38.95
N ASN A 147 -5.89 1.37 -37.65
CA ASN A 147 -6.79 2.42 -37.24
C ASN A 147 -6.14 3.81 -37.45
N PRO A 148 -6.78 4.73 -38.22
CA PRO A 148 -6.23 6.06 -38.41
C PRO A 148 -6.42 6.99 -37.20
N ASN A 149 -7.22 6.59 -36.23
CA ASN A 149 -7.48 7.35 -35.00
C ASN A 149 -6.46 6.98 -33.91
N ILE A 150 -6.33 7.83 -32.90
CA ILE A 150 -5.65 7.48 -31.65
C ILE A 150 -6.38 6.30 -31.00
N SER A 151 -5.66 5.20 -30.79
CA SER A 151 -6.22 3.93 -30.32
C SER A 151 -5.92 3.69 -28.86
N ILE A 152 -6.97 3.63 -28.02
CA ILE A 152 -6.88 3.46 -26.57
C ILE A 152 -7.55 2.16 -26.15
N GLY A 153 -6.79 1.23 -25.59
CA GLY A 153 -7.34 0.08 -24.90
C GLY A 153 -7.81 0.48 -23.50
N LEU A 154 -8.97 -0.04 -23.09
CA LEU A 154 -9.52 0.17 -21.73
C LEU A 154 -9.83 -1.19 -21.13
N ALA A 155 -9.06 -1.63 -20.12
CA ALA A 155 -9.17 -2.97 -19.56
C ALA A 155 -8.96 -2.99 -18.03
N HIS A 156 -9.39 -4.09 -17.42
CA HIS A 156 -9.20 -4.35 -15.99
C HIS A 156 -8.66 -5.76 -15.79
N GLY A 157 -7.47 -5.89 -15.20
CA GLY A 157 -6.79 -7.16 -15.03
C GLY A 157 -5.30 -7.01 -14.74
N ASN A 158 -4.62 -8.14 -14.56
CA ASN A 158 -3.23 -8.22 -14.14
C ASN A 158 -2.27 -8.31 -15.33
N LEU A 159 -1.40 -7.32 -15.46
CA LEU A 159 -0.30 -7.36 -16.42
C LEU A 159 0.70 -8.46 -16.02
N GLN A 160 1.03 -9.37 -16.95
CA GLN A 160 1.95 -10.48 -16.71
C GLN A 160 3.40 -10.03 -16.71
N VAL A 161 3.81 -9.24 -15.72
CA VAL A 161 5.20 -8.84 -15.48
C VAL A 161 5.78 -9.65 -14.33
N GLY A 162 6.85 -10.41 -14.60
CA GLY A 162 7.43 -11.36 -13.63
C GLY A 162 6.60 -12.64 -13.45
N PHE A 163 6.90 -13.40 -12.40
CA PHE A 163 6.19 -14.64 -12.06
C PHE A 163 5.00 -14.31 -11.16
N ILE A 164 3.84 -14.05 -11.75
CA ILE A 164 2.57 -13.99 -11.02
C ILE A 164 1.84 -15.30 -11.28
N ASP A 165 2.05 -16.29 -10.40
CA ASP A 165 1.24 -17.50 -10.39
C ASP A 165 -0.21 -17.10 -10.07
N ASP A 166 -1.16 -17.53 -10.88
CA ASP A 166 -2.60 -17.33 -10.67
C ASP A 166 -3.14 -15.90 -10.93
N ALA A 167 -2.55 -15.17 -11.89
CA ALA A 167 -3.05 -13.87 -12.32
C ALA A 167 -4.53 -13.91 -12.73
N ASN A 168 -5.33 -12.97 -12.23
CA ASN A 168 -6.72 -12.78 -12.60
C ASN A 168 -6.81 -11.88 -13.84
N PHE A 169 -7.53 -12.28 -14.89
CA PHE A 169 -7.59 -11.54 -16.16
C PHE A 169 -6.18 -11.17 -16.67
N PRO A 170 -5.34 -12.18 -16.98
CA PRO A 170 -3.94 -11.96 -17.34
C PRO A 170 -3.83 -11.19 -18.65
N ILE A 171 -3.04 -10.09 -18.65
CA ILE A 171 -2.83 -9.24 -19.82
C ILE A 171 -1.37 -9.35 -20.25
N HIS A 172 -1.15 -9.56 -21.57
CA HIS A 172 0.20 -9.66 -22.12
C HIS A 172 0.96 -8.32 -21.96
N PRO A 173 2.22 -8.29 -21.46
CA PRO A 173 2.96 -7.06 -21.19
C PRO A 173 3.22 -6.21 -22.45
N ASP A 174 3.35 -6.83 -23.63
CA ASP A 174 3.54 -6.14 -24.92
C ASP A 174 2.22 -5.93 -25.66
N ARG A 175 1.08 -5.92 -24.98
CA ARG A 175 -0.25 -5.81 -25.60
C ARG A 175 -0.38 -4.59 -26.52
N THR A 176 0.18 -3.46 -26.13
CA THR A 176 0.12 -2.23 -26.94
C THR A 176 0.80 -2.41 -28.30
N THR A 177 1.96 -3.04 -28.34
CA THR A 177 2.68 -3.36 -29.60
C THR A 177 1.92 -4.39 -30.43
N ILE A 178 1.43 -5.46 -29.81
CA ILE A 178 0.72 -6.55 -30.49
C ILE A 178 -0.56 -6.07 -31.15
N SER A 179 -1.30 -5.20 -30.46
CA SER A 179 -2.62 -4.72 -30.90
C SER A 179 -2.59 -3.39 -31.66
N GLY A 180 -1.44 -2.67 -31.72
CA GLY A 180 -1.33 -1.36 -32.36
C GLY A 180 -1.98 -0.24 -31.54
N LEU A 181 -1.97 -0.34 -30.21
CA LEU A 181 -2.54 0.67 -29.33
C LEU A 181 -1.54 1.79 -29.03
N ASP A 182 -2.01 3.03 -29.03
CA ASP A 182 -1.27 4.20 -28.58
C ASP A 182 -1.18 4.28 -27.05
N TYR A 183 -2.23 3.76 -26.36
CA TYR A 183 -2.29 3.73 -24.91
C TYR A 183 -3.16 2.57 -24.42
N LEU A 184 -2.76 1.92 -23.33
CA LEU A 184 -3.54 0.91 -22.63
C LEU A 184 -3.82 1.37 -21.20
N ALA A 185 -5.07 1.75 -20.97
CA ALA A 185 -5.59 2.16 -19.66
C ALA A 185 -6.00 0.94 -18.85
N LEU A 186 -5.33 0.67 -17.75
CA LEU A 186 -5.56 -0.50 -16.89
C LEU A 186 -6.05 -0.12 -15.48
N GLY A 187 -6.86 -0.97 -14.88
CA GLY A 187 -7.18 -1.05 -13.45
C GLY A 187 -6.89 -2.45 -12.90
N GLU A 188 -6.95 -2.67 -11.61
CA GLU A 188 -6.64 -3.82 -10.76
C GLU A 188 -5.48 -3.54 -9.78
N TRP A 189 -4.44 -2.78 -10.19
CA TRP A 189 -3.32 -2.45 -9.32
C TRP A 189 -3.55 -1.09 -8.65
N HIS A 190 -3.59 -1.09 -7.33
CA HIS A 190 -3.89 0.10 -6.52
C HIS A 190 -2.75 1.13 -6.44
N SER A 191 -1.55 0.79 -6.95
CA SER A 191 -0.41 1.70 -7.03
C SER A 191 -0.16 2.13 -8.46
N LEU A 192 0.30 3.36 -8.65
CA LEU A 192 0.74 3.83 -9.96
C LEU A 192 1.82 2.90 -10.52
N PHE A 193 1.59 2.35 -11.71
CA PHE A 193 2.56 1.54 -12.42
C PHE A 193 2.55 1.88 -13.91
N GLN A 194 3.73 1.94 -14.49
CA GLN A 194 3.95 2.31 -15.88
C GLN A 194 4.83 1.27 -16.56
N GLN A 195 4.33 0.64 -17.62
CA GLN A 195 5.06 -0.38 -18.38
C GLN A 195 5.47 0.19 -19.74
N PRO A 196 6.78 0.23 -20.06
CA PRO A 196 7.24 0.55 -21.39
C PRO A 196 6.94 -0.60 -22.37
N ASP A 197 6.67 -0.24 -23.63
CA ASP A 197 6.60 -1.17 -24.75
C ASP A 197 8.00 -1.69 -25.16
N SER A 198 8.05 -2.55 -26.15
CA SER A 198 9.31 -3.11 -26.68
C SER A 198 10.29 -2.05 -27.25
N LYS A 199 9.81 -0.82 -27.49
CA LYS A 199 10.63 0.32 -27.95
C LYS A 199 11.03 1.26 -26.81
N GLY A 200 10.66 0.94 -25.56
CA GLY A 200 10.93 1.76 -24.38
C GLY A 200 9.98 2.93 -24.16
N VAL A 201 8.87 3.01 -24.90
CA VAL A 201 7.83 4.05 -24.75
C VAL A 201 6.79 3.56 -23.75
N ILE A 202 6.50 4.38 -22.72
CA ILE A 202 5.45 4.05 -21.76
C ILE A 202 4.09 4.24 -22.43
N ARG A 203 3.37 3.13 -22.62
CA ARG A 203 2.03 3.11 -23.24
C ARG A 203 0.99 2.38 -22.38
N THR A 204 1.42 1.56 -21.41
CA THR A 204 0.54 0.82 -20.50
C THR A 204 0.65 1.39 -19.09
N VAL A 205 -0.48 1.75 -18.49
CA VAL A 205 -0.52 2.44 -17.20
C VAL A 205 -1.64 1.92 -16.31
N TYR A 206 -1.31 1.65 -15.06
CA TYR A 206 -2.23 1.62 -13.95
C TYR A 206 -2.15 2.96 -13.21
N PRO A 207 -3.22 3.72 -13.03
CA PRO A 207 -3.19 4.99 -12.32
C PRO A 207 -3.11 4.80 -10.80
N GLY A 208 -3.42 3.60 -10.31
CA GLY A 208 -3.66 3.29 -8.92
C GLY A 208 -5.06 3.70 -8.46
N THR A 209 -5.35 3.44 -7.18
CA THR A 209 -6.58 3.92 -6.56
C THR A 209 -6.47 5.41 -6.21
N PRO A 210 -7.51 6.24 -6.43
CA PRO A 210 -7.49 7.67 -6.11
C PRO A 210 -7.49 7.95 -4.61
N GLU A 211 -7.85 6.96 -3.79
CA GLU A 211 -7.73 7.04 -2.33
C GLU A 211 -7.19 5.71 -1.79
N THR A 212 -6.14 5.75 -0.99
CA THR A 212 -5.49 4.55 -0.45
C THR A 212 -6.45 3.67 0.34
N THR A 213 -6.39 2.34 0.17
CA THR A 213 -7.31 1.39 0.81
C THR A 213 -6.70 0.64 1.98
N LYS A 214 -5.39 0.42 1.97
CA LYS A 214 -4.65 -0.38 2.96
C LYS A 214 -3.18 -0.01 3.00
N PHE A 215 -2.48 -0.49 4.02
CA PHE A 215 -1.02 -0.41 4.10
C PHE A 215 -0.34 -1.16 2.94
N GLY A 216 0.78 -0.64 2.48
CA GLY A 216 1.58 -1.25 1.41
C GLY A 216 1.20 -0.82 -0.01
N GLU A 217 0.16 -0.03 -0.19
CA GLU A 217 -0.18 0.59 -1.47
C GLU A 217 0.68 1.85 -1.69
N ASN A 218 1.95 1.62 -2.04
CA ASN A 218 2.86 2.71 -2.34
C ASN A 218 2.47 3.38 -3.66
N ALA A 219 2.60 4.72 -3.75
CA ALA A 219 2.19 5.50 -4.93
C ALA A 219 0.69 5.34 -5.31
N SER A 220 -0.18 5.15 -4.32
CA SER A 220 -1.64 5.29 -4.43
C SER A 220 -2.09 6.73 -4.14
N GLY A 221 -3.39 7.01 -4.12
CA GLY A 221 -3.91 8.36 -3.93
C GLY A 221 -3.75 9.24 -5.18
N GLN A 222 -3.73 8.63 -6.36
CA GLN A 222 -3.40 9.28 -7.62
C GLN A 222 -4.42 8.98 -8.72
N ALA A 223 -4.38 9.80 -9.75
CA ALA A 223 -4.91 9.56 -11.09
C ALA A 223 -3.88 10.08 -12.10
N VAL A 224 -4.04 9.83 -13.38
CA VAL A 224 -3.13 10.34 -14.41
C VAL A 224 -3.84 11.17 -15.45
N ILE A 225 -3.22 12.28 -15.86
CA ILE A 225 -3.57 13.03 -17.06
C ILE A 225 -2.70 12.51 -18.19
N VAL A 226 -3.34 12.18 -19.31
CA VAL A 226 -2.68 11.65 -20.50
C VAL A 226 -2.93 12.57 -21.68
N GLU A 227 -1.86 12.93 -22.39
CA GLU A 227 -1.94 13.71 -23.62
C GLU A 227 -1.28 12.92 -24.77
N ILE A 228 -2.01 12.77 -25.88
CA ILE A 228 -1.51 12.09 -27.09
C ILE A 228 -1.71 13.03 -28.28
N GLN A 229 -0.62 13.36 -28.98
CA GLN A 229 -0.65 14.36 -30.05
C GLN A 229 -1.29 13.83 -31.34
N SER A 230 -0.94 12.61 -31.72
CA SER A 230 -1.41 11.93 -32.94
C SER A 230 -1.24 10.41 -32.77
N PRO A 231 -1.85 9.59 -33.63
CA PRO A 231 -1.54 8.16 -33.69
C PRO A 231 -0.03 7.91 -33.72
N ASP A 232 0.42 6.85 -33.07
CA ASP A 232 1.82 6.41 -32.89
C ASP A 232 2.72 7.35 -32.07
N SER A 233 2.26 8.58 -31.72
CA SER A 233 3.09 9.45 -30.88
C SER A 233 3.17 8.93 -29.44
N PRO A 234 4.32 9.15 -28.74
CA PRO A 234 4.44 8.79 -27.33
C PRO A 234 3.43 9.56 -26.47
N PRO A 235 2.68 8.89 -25.58
CA PRO A 235 1.81 9.57 -24.62
C PRO A 235 2.64 10.39 -23.62
N GLN A 236 2.18 11.59 -23.30
CA GLN A 236 2.66 12.33 -22.15
C GLN A 236 1.77 11.96 -20.95
N ILE A 237 2.35 11.39 -19.90
CA ILE A 237 1.65 10.89 -18.72
C ILE A 237 2.05 11.71 -17.52
N THR A 238 1.08 12.39 -16.90
CA THR A 238 1.30 13.25 -15.73
C THR A 238 0.47 12.74 -14.55
N PRO A 239 1.08 12.11 -13.54
CA PRO A 239 0.39 11.76 -12.31
C PRO A 239 -0.08 13.01 -11.57
N ILE A 240 -1.28 12.94 -11.00
CA ILE A 240 -1.85 13.98 -10.14
C ILE A 240 -2.25 13.36 -8.79
N ASN A 241 -1.81 13.95 -7.69
CA ASN A 241 -2.22 13.54 -6.36
C ASN A 241 -3.64 14.03 -6.08
N VAL A 242 -4.49 13.15 -5.62
CA VAL A 242 -5.90 13.43 -5.30
C VAL A 242 -6.33 12.85 -3.96
N GLY A 243 -5.61 11.85 -3.45
CA GLY A 243 -5.90 11.19 -2.18
C GLY A 243 -5.72 12.12 -0.98
N THR A 244 -6.54 11.92 0.03
CA THR A 244 -6.55 12.66 1.29
C THR A 244 -5.93 11.85 2.41
N LEU A 245 -6.21 10.53 2.47
CA LEU A 245 -5.71 9.67 3.54
C LEU A 245 -4.28 9.20 3.26
N SER A 246 -3.43 9.32 4.27
CA SER A 246 -2.07 8.77 4.27
C SER A 246 -2.00 7.52 5.15
N TRP A 247 -1.55 6.40 4.58
CA TRP A 247 -1.37 5.14 5.30
C TRP A 247 0.10 4.92 5.57
N LEU A 248 0.52 5.15 6.83
CA LEU A 248 1.92 5.15 7.25
C LEU A 248 2.21 3.92 8.10
N GLN A 249 3.06 3.03 7.59
CA GLN A 249 3.65 1.97 8.38
C GLN A 249 5.03 2.43 8.84
N LYS A 250 5.23 2.47 10.17
CA LYS A 250 6.51 2.82 10.79
C LYS A 250 7.01 1.64 11.62
N GLU A 251 8.29 1.35 11.52
CA GLU A 251 8.97 0.37 12.36
C GLU A 251 10.03 1.09 13.17
N LYS A 252 10.06 0.85 14.49
CA LYS A 252 10.97 1.51 15.43
C LYS A 252 11.55 0.53 16.42
N GLU A 253 12.86 0.62 16.61
CA GLU A 253 13.57 -0.08 17.69
C GLU A 253 13.54 0.79 18.94
N ILE A 254 13.04 0.25 20.05
CA ILE A 254 12.87 0.93 21.34
C ILE A 254 13.53 0.08 22.42
N ASN A 255 14.65 0.56 22.94
CA ASN A 255 15.40 -0.10 24.01
C ASN A 255 15.37 0.73 25.31
N THR A 256 15.16 2.05 25.20
CA THR A 256 15.16 2.99 26.32
C THR A 256 13.92 3.88 26.32
N LEU A 257 13.63 4.52 27.46
CA LEU A 257 12.58 5.53 27.54
C LEU A 257 12.87 6.74 26.63
N ALA A 258 14.14 7.10 26.43
CA ALA A 258 14.52 8.18 25.53
C ALA A 258 14.16 7.87 24.07
N ASP A 259 14.32 6.62 23.61
CA ASP A 259 13.89 6.20 22.27
C ASP A 259 12.37 6.35 22.10
N ALA A 260 11.61 5.96 23.12
CA ALA A 260 10.15 6.11 23.12
C ALA A 260 9.71 7.58 23.13
N GLN A 261 10.39 8.44 23.88
CA GLN A 261 10.13 9.88 23.88
C GLN A 261 10.49 10.54 22.54
N TYR A 262 11.59 10.11 21.92
CA TYR A 262 11.96 10.57 20.57
C TYR A 262 10.89 10.19 19.53
N LEU A 263 10.39 8.95 19.58
CA LEU A 263 9.28 8.50 18.73
C LEU A 263 8.03 9.38 18.92
N VAL A 264 7.69 9.75 20.16
CA VAL A 264 6.58 10.67 20.45
C VAL A 264 6.77 12.02 19.77
N GLY A 265 8.00 12.56 19.75
CA GLY A 265 8.35 13.76 18.97
C GLY A 265 8.02 13.58 17.49
N GLU A 266 8.51 12.50 16.87
CA GLU A 266 8.23 12.20 15.44
C GLU A 266 6.74 12.04 15.14
N LEU A 267 5.95 11.44 16.05
CA LEU A 267 4.49 11.31 15.90
C LEU A 267 3.77 12.65 16.01
N ASN A 268 4.29 13.55 16.84
CA ASN A 268 3.73 14.88 17.02
C ASN A 268 3.97 15.80 15.84
N ASP A 269 5.05 15.58 15.10
CA ASP A 269 5.44 16.36 13.92
C ASP A 269 4.73 15.92 12.63
N ILE A 270 3.92 14.83 12.67
CA ILE A 270 3.14 14.39 11.50
C ILE A 270 2.08 15.44 11.17
N PRO A 271 2.10 16.01 9.95
CA PRO A 271 1.10 17.00 9.53
C PRO A 271 -0.27 16.35 9.32
N GLU A 272 -1.35 17.11 9.48
CA GLU A 272 -2.73 16.68 9.24
C GLU A 272 -3.04 15.32 9.87
N PRO A 273 -2.81 15.13 11.18
CA PRO A 273 -2.90 13.82 11.82
C PRO A 273 -4.28 13.16 11.65
N GLU A 274 -5.35 13.95 11.53
CA GLU A 274 -6.72 13.46 11.28
C GLU A 274 -6.91 12.76 9.91
N ASN A 275 -5.95 12.90 8.99
CA ASN A 275 -5.91 12.25 7.69
C ASN A 275 -4.93 11.06 7.65
N ASN A 276 -4.24 10.78 8.74
CA ASN A 276 -3.23 9.72 8.79
C ASN A 276 -3.76 8.46 9.48
N VAL A 277 -3.58 7.32 8.81
CA VAL A 277 -3.78 5.96 9.32
C VAL A 277 -2.40 5.39 9.62
N ILE A 278 -2.09 5.13 10.89
CA ILE A 278 -0.75 4.74 11.32
C ILE A 278 -0.74 3.33 11.90
N LEU A 279 0.15 2.49 11.37
CA LEU A 279 0.58 1.23 11.94
C LEU A 279 2.02 1.38 12.44
N LEU A 280 2.18 1.43 13.75
CA LEU A 280 3.47 1.48 14.43
C LEU A 280 3.86 0.09 14.89
N LYS A 281 4.91 -0.48 14.32
CA LYS A 281 5.54 -1.70 14.78
C LYS A 281 6.74 -1.36 15.66
N VAL A 282 6.72 -1.80 16.89
CA VAL A 282 7.79 -1.54 17.85
C VAL A 282 8.49 -2.84 18.17
N LYS A 283 9.82 -2.82 18.06
CA LYS A 283 10.67 -3.97 18.41
C LYS A 283 11.79 -3.55 19.34
N GLY A 284 12.40 -4.50 20.02
CA GLY A 284 13.52 -4.25 20.91
C GLY A 284 13.41 -4.97 22.23
N VAL A 285 14.32 -4.62 23.15
CA VAL A 285 14.32 -5.16 24.52
C VAL A 285 14.43 -4.01 25.50
N THR A 286 13.44 -3.86 26.37
CA THR A 286 13.30 -2.68 27.21
C THR A 286 12.90 -3.03 28.64
N ASN A 287 12.88 -2.05 29.54
CA ASN A 287 12.39 -2.21 30.90
C ASN A 287 10.85 -2.04 30.98
N GLN A 288 10.28 -2.36 32.16
CA GLN A 288 8.84 -2.29 32.39
C GLN A 288 8.28 -0.85 32.24
N GLU A 289 9.02 0.16 32.63
CA GLU A 289 8.61 1.56 32.53
C GLU A 289 8.44 1.97 31.06
N THR A 290 9.41 1.69 30.23
CA THR A 290 9.37 1.98 28.79
C THR A 290 8.28 1.14 28.09
N MET A 291 8.13 -0.14 28.44
CA MET A 291 7.06 -1.00 27.94
C MET A 291 5.68 -0.39 28.22
N ASN A 292 5.45 0.04 29.47
CA ASN A 292 4.20 0.69 29.86
C ASN A 292 3.99 2.02 29.11
N TYR A 293 5.05 2.81 28.96
CA TYR A 293 5.01 4.06 28.20
C TYR A 293 4.59 3.84 26.73
N VAL A 294 5.19 2.87 26.05
CA VAL A 294 4.85 2.52 24.66
C VAL A 294 3.42 1.97 24.58
N SER A 295 2.98 1.15 25.54
CA SER A 295 1.62 0.61 25.52
C SER A 295 0.53 1.66 25.65
N GLN A 296 0.82 2.79 26.33
CA GLN A 296 -0.11 3.90 26.46
C GLN A 296 -0.26 4.73 25.18
N LEU A 297 0.69 4.66 24.24
CA LEU A 297 0.62 5.42 22.99
C LEU A 297 -0.66 5.12 22.19
N ALA A 298 -1.17 3.90 22.26
CA ALA A 298 -2.42 3.54 21.58
C ALA A 298 -3.59 4.41 22.06
N ASP A 299 -3.71 4.61 23.37
CA ASP A 299 -4.77 5.43 23.99
C ASP A 299 -4.53 6.92 23.77
N ASP A 300 -3.27 7.38 23.93
CA ASP A 300 -2.91 8.80 23.80
C ASP A 300 -3.14 9.33 22.38
N TYR A 301 -2.93 8.49 21.37
CA TYR A 301 -3.05 8.89 19.96
C TYR A 301 -4.34 8.43 19.28
N HIS A 302 -5.23 7.72 19.99
CA HIS A 302 -6.49 7.19 19.44
C HIS A 302 -7.35 8.25 18.76
N ASN A 303 -7.46 9.44 19.37
CA ASN A 303 -8.27 10.54 18.84
C ASN A 303 -7.49 11.57 18.02
N LYS A 304 -6.16 11.44 17.92
CA LYS A 304 -5.31 12.37 17.19
C LYS A 304 -5.26 12.01 15.70
N PHE A 305 -5.09 10.73 15.41
CA PHE A 305 -5.01 10.21 14.04
C PHE A 305 -6.35 9.68 13.54
N MET A 306 -6.50 9.53 12.21
CA MET A 306 -7.63 8.81 11.63
C MET A 306 -7.74 7.40 12.21
N HIS A 307 -6.59 6.74 12.37
CA HIS A 307 -6.44 5.47 13.08
C HIS A 307 -5.00 5.36 13.55
N PHE A 308 -4.81 4.83 14.75
CA PHE A 308 -3.47 4.58 15.30
C PHE A 308 -3.44 3.20 15.94
N GLN A 309 -2.57 2.34 15.44
CA GLN A 309 -2.35 1.00 15.96
C GLN A 309 -0.88 0.82 16.30
N VAL A 310 -0.62 0.31 17.51
CA VAL A 310 0.71 -0.11 17.96
C VAL A 310 0.76 -1.63 18.01
N VAL A 311 1.77 -2.22 17.38
CA VAL A 311 2.09 -3.65 17.44
C VAL A 311 3.39 -3.81 18.19
N MET A 312 3.37 -4.58 19.28
CA MET A 312 4.49 -4.74 20.20
C MET A 312 4.94 -6.21 20.30
N ASP A 313 4.60 -7.05 19.33
CA ASP A 313 4.86 -8.49 19.36
C ASP A 313 6.37 -8.82 19.44
N GLU A 314 7.21 -7.91 18.94
CA GLU A 314 8.68 -8.01 18.95
C GLU A 314 9.34 -7.07 19.99
N LEU A 315 8.55 -6.46 20.90
CA LEU A 315 9.07 -5.67 22.02
C LEU A 315 9.07 -6.52 23.28
N TYR A 316 10.25 -6.87 23.76
CA TYR A 316 10.45 -7.78 24.87
C TYR A 316 10.88 -7.05 26.14
N LEU A 317 10.43 -7.54 27.29
CA LEU A 317 10.99 -7.11 28.56
C LEU A 317 12.41 -7.67 28.71
N LYS A 318 13.31 -6.83 29.20
CA LYS A 318 14.65 -7.25 29.57
C LYS A 318 14.54 -8.37 30.62
N PRO A 319 15.03 -9.58 30.29
CA PRO A 319 14.90 -10.71 31.22
C PRO A 319 15.78 -10.50 32.43
N ASN A 320 15.36 -11.04 33.55
CA ASN A 320 16.31 -11.31 34.62
C ASN A 320 17.17 -12.52 34.24
N LEU A 321 18.31 -12.67 34.89
CA LEU A 321 19.29 -13.71 34.55
C LEU A 321 18.81 -15.15 34.81
N LEU A 322 17.87 -15.36 35.74
CA LEU A 322 17.29 -16.69 35.99
C LEU A 322 16.38 -17.08 34.82
N GLU A 323 15.60 -16.17 34.33
CA GLU A 323 14.76 -16.38 33.13
C GLU A 323 15.61 -16.64 31.90
N LEU A 324 16.73 -15.89 31.72
CA LEU A 324 17.62 -16.10 30.60
C LEU A 324 18.30 -17.47 30.62
N LYS A 325 18.78 -17.93 31.79
CA LYS A 325 19.36 -19.26 31.95
C LYS A 325 18.35 -20.37 31.63
N ALA A 326 17.09 -20.19 31.98
CA ALA A 326 16.04 -21.16 31.71
C ALA A 326 15.68 -21.26 30.19
N LEU A 327 15.93 -20.22 29.42
CA LEU A 327 15.65 -20.19 27.98
C LEU A 327 16.78 -20.76 27.11
N ILE A 328 18.02 -20.86 27.64
CA ILE A 328 19.18 -21.32 26.86
C ILE A 328 19.31 -22.83 26.96
N PRO A 329 19.27 -23.58 25.85
CA PRO A 329 19.48 -25.04 25.88
C PRO A 329 20.89 -25.39 26.35
N GLU A 330 21.00 -26.39 27.23
CA GLU A 330 22.30 -26.91 27.66
C GLU A 330 23.10 -27.45 26.48
N GLY A 331 24.38 -27.06 26.37
CA GLY A 331 25.31 -27.57 25.36
C GLY A 331 25.30 -26.87 24.00
N ALA A 332 24.43 -25.91 23.76
CA ALA A 332 24.39 -25.17 22.50
C ALA A 332 25.50 -24.11 22.39
N ILE A 333 25.88 -23.75 21.13
CA ILE A 333 26.80 -22.63 20.84
C ILE A 333 26.28 -21.33 21.49
N VAL A 334 24.97 -21.15 21.52
CA VAL A 334 24.28 -20.04 22.18
C VAL A 334 24.66 -19.92 23.67
N ASN A 335 24.78 -21.06 24.36
CA ASN A 335 25.24 -21.07 25.77
C ASN A 335 26.68 -20.58 25.92
N GLN A 336 27.57 -20.95 25.00
CA GLN A 336 28.95 -20.46 25.00
C GLN A 336 29.04 -18.96 24.74
N THR A 337 28.24 -18.45 23.79
CA THR A 337 28.16 -17.02 23.48
C THR A 337 27.58 -16.24 24.67
N PHE A 338 26.56 -16.80 25.34
CA PHE A 338 25.99 -16.23 26.55
C PHE A 338 27.02 -16.12 27.69
N GLU A 339 27.74 -17.21 28.00
CA GLU A 339 28.77 -17.20 29.04
C GLU A 339 29.92 -16.22 28.72
N ALA A 340 30.28 -16.08 27.43
CA ALA A 340 31.28 -15.09 26.99
C ALA A 340 30.77 -13.65 27.17
N LEU A 341 29.54 -13.36 26.77
CA LEU A 341 28.93 -12.04 26.99
C LEU A 341 28.81 -11.72 28.50
N MET A 342 28.41 -12.66 29.31
CA MET A 342 28.35 -12.52 30.77
C MET A 342 29.76 -12.23 31.38
N ALA A 343 30.79 -12.87 30.87
CA ALA A 343 32.16 -12.62 31.30
C ALA A 343 32.61 -11.19 30.91
N ILE A 344 32.27 -10.72 29.70
CA ILE A 344 32.55 -9.38 29.24
C ILE A 344 31.79 -8.32 30.06
N MET A 345 30.49 -8.54 30.33
CA MET A 345 29.66 -7.64 31.14
C MET A 345 30.23 -7.43 32.56
N LYS A 346 30.87 -8.45 33.16
CA LYS A 346 31.55 -8.33 34.46
C LYS A 346 32.75 -7.41 34.46
N THR A 347 33.37 -7.14 33.30
CA THR A 347 34.47 -6.19 33.18
C THR A 347 34.01 -4.73 33.27
N GLN A 348 32.71 -4.47 33.17
CA GLN A 348 32.11 -3.15 33.13
C GLN A 348 31.43 -2.82 34.47
N PRO A 349 31.99 -1.90 35.28
CA PRO A 349 31.43 -1.54 36.59
C PRO A 349 30.02 -0.92 36.51
N GLU A 350 29.64 -0.41 35.35
CA GLU A 350 28.35 0.26 35.12
C GLU A 350 27.19 -0.72 34.88
N ILE A 351 27.50 -2.02 34.70
CA ILE A 351 26.49 -3.09 34.46
C ILE A 351 26.43 -4.01 35.67
N GLN A 352 26.29 -3.45 36.88
CA GLN A 352 26.31 -4.21 38.13
C GLN A 352 25.13 -5.17 38.35
N GLU A 353 24.03 -4.95 37.63
CA GLU A 353 22.80 -5.76 37.77
C GLU A 353 23.00 -7.26 37.47
N TYR A 354 24.10 -7.63 36.81
CA TYR A 354 24.43 -8.97 36.38
C TYR A 354 25.68 -9.58 37.05
N SER A 355 26.22 -8.92 38.05
CA SER A 355 27.51 -9.30 38.67
C SER A 355 27.46 -10.57 39.51
N ASP A 356 26.27 -11.01 39.99
CA ASP A 356 26.14 -12.03 41.00
C ASP A 356 26.03 -13.48 40.49
N ILE A 357 25.98 -13.69 39.15
CA ILE A 357 25.84 -15.03 38.57
C ILE A 357 27.12 -15.44 37.85
N THR A 358 27.91 -16.27 38.50
CA THR A 358 29.13 -16.84 37.95
C THR A 358 29.02 -18.33 37.87
N SER A 359 28.94 -18.86 36.63
CA SER A 359 29.34 -20.25 36.40
C SER A 359 30.88 -20.38 36.47
N GLU A 360 31.38 -21.59 36.73
CA GLU A 360 32.82 -21.89 36.73
C GLU A 360 33.42 -21.54 35.34
N ARG A 361 32.65 -21.80 34.28
CA ARG A 361 33.00 -21.50 32.89
C ARG A 361 33.04 -19.99 32.57
N THR A 362 32.11 -19.19 33.10
CA THR A 362 32.15 -17.73 33.00
C THR A 362 33.44 -17.16 33.61
N ARG A 363 33.92 -17.76 34.74
CA ARG A 363 35.18 -17.36 35.38
C ARG A 363 36.40 -17.72 34.54
N GLU A 364 36.40 -18.90 33.90
CA GLU A 364 37.47 -19.30 32.99
C GLU A 364 37.55 -18.37 31.77
N ILE A 365 36.43 -18.10 31.10
CA ILE A 365 36.36 -17.19 29.96
C ILE A 365 36.80 -15.78 30.38
N PHE A 366 36.34 -15.29 31.53
CA PHE A 366 36.75 -14.00 32.08
C PHE A 366 38.27 -13.89 32.28
N SER A 367 38.87 -14.94 32.86
CA SER A 367 40.33 -14.99 33.07
C SER A 367 41.12 -15.00 31.73
N GLN A 368 40.57 -15.64 30.72
CA GLN A 368 41.15 -15.64 29.36
C GLN A 368 41.02 -14.26 28.66
N LEU A 369 39.88 -13.60 28.83
CA LEU A 369 39.62 -12.29 28.25
C LEU A 369 40.46 -11.16 28.90
N GLN A 370 40.73 -11.25 30.22
CA GLN A 370 41.59 -10.27 30.89
C GLN A 370 43.03 -10.26 30.39
N ASN A 371 43.47 -11.35 29.77
CA ASN A 371 44.81 -11.48 29.19
C ASN A 371 44.91 -11.12 27.71
N GLN A 372 43.84 -10.68 27.10
CA GLN A 372 43.79 -10.31 25.67
C GLN A 372 43.38 -8.84 25.53
N GLU A 373 44.13 -8.10 24.69
CA GLU A 373 43.82 -6.71 24.29
C GLU A 373 42.47 -6.52 23.60
N VAL A 374 41.65 -7.59 23.49
CA VAL A 374 40.37 -7.62 22.80
C VAL A 374 39.28 -6.78 23.50
N LEU A 375 39.47 -6.44 24.78
CA LEU A 375 38.52 -5.62 25.56
C LEU A 375 38.75 -4.10 25.40
N GLU A 376 39.90 -3.69 24.82
CA GLU A 376 40.14 -2.29 24.51
C GLU A 376 39.28 -1.85 23.33
N GLY A 377 38.23 -1.07 23.63
CA GLY A 377 37.31 -0.50 22.62
C GLY A 377 35.86 -1.02 22.63
N LEU A 378 35.51 -1.95 23.51
CA LEU A 378 34.11 -2.37 23.70
C LEU A 378 33.44 -1.39 24.69
N SER A 379 32.56 -0.52 24.17
CA SER A 379 31.74 0.32 25.05
C SER A 379 30.63 -0.52 25.72
N PRO A 380 30.15 -0.11 26.93
CA PRO A 380 29.01 -0.72 27.61
C PRO A 380 27.77 -0.84 26.71
N GLU A 381 27.57 0.12 25.80
CA GLU A 381 26.46 0.13 24.82
C GLU A 381 26.57 -1.00 23.81
N ILE A 382 27.77 -1.28 23.28
CA ILE A 382 28.01 -2.39 22.32
C ILE A 382 27.73 -3.73 23.00
N ILE A 383 28.20 -3.90 24.24
CA ILE A 383 28.01 -5.13 25.02
C ILE A 383 26.52 -5.35 25.31
N ASN A 384 25.83 -4.32 25.76
CA ASN A 384 24.40 -4.38 26.04
C ASN A 384 23.61 -4.71 24.76
N ARG A 385 23.95 -4.07 23.64
CA ARG A 385 23.31 -4.34 22.34
C ARG A 385 23.55 -5.79 21.88
N ALA A 386 24.74 -6.32 22.03
CA ALA A 386 25.04 -7.73 21.71
C ALA A 386 24.22 -8.71 22.57
N PHE A 387 24.07 -8.41 23.87
CA PHE A 387 23.23 -9.18 24.77
C PHE A 387 21.75 -9.13 24.38
N LEU A 388 21.22 -7.98 24.04
CA LEU A 388 19.84 -7.78 23.61
C LEU A 388 19.55 -8.50 22.30
N LEU A 389 20.46 -8.45 21.32
CA LEU A 389 20.36 -9.19 20.06
C LEU A 389 20.33 -10.70 20.28
N MET A 390 21.20 -11.20 21.16
CA MET A 390 21.20 -12.61 21.50
C MET A 390 19.88 -13.04 22.15
N TYR A 391 19.33 -12.24 23.05
CA TYR A 391 18.04 -12.50 23.68
C TYR A 391 16.89 -12.52 22.66
N GLN A 392 16.86 -11.56 21.73
CA GLN A 392 15.90 -11.56 20.63
C GLN A 392 15.99 -12.83 19.80
N MET A 393 17.20 -13.22 19.38
CA MET A 393 17.42 -14.45 18.60
C MET A 393 16.95 -15.71 19.33
N ILE A 394 17.14 -15.79 20.66
CA ILE A 394 16.65 -16.92 21.47
C ILE A 394 15.13 -16.94 21.49
N ARG A 395 14.48 -15.78 21.62
CA ARG A 395 13.01 -15.67 21.65
C ARG A 395 12.35 -15.99 20.32
N GLU A 396 12.99 -15.65 19.20
CA GLU A 396 12.46 -15.94 17.85
C GLU A 396 12.52 -17.45 17.50
N VAL A 397 13.36 -18.21 18.19
CA VAL A 397 13.56 -19.65 17.94
C VAL A 397 12.84 -20.52 18.96
N SER A 398 12.44 -19.99 20.12
CA SER A 398 11.70 -20.68 21.16
C SER A 398 10.19 -20.54 21.01
#